data_8b924ef561f0506e695a179b3d19441e
#
_entry.id   8b924ef561f0506e695a179b3d19441e
#
_cell.length_a   1.000
_cell.length_b   1.000
_cell.length_c   1.000
_cell.angle_alpha   90.00
_cell.angle_beta   90.00
_cell.angle_gamma   90.00
#
_symmetry.space_group_name_H-M   'P 1'
#
loop_
_entity.id
_entity.type
_entity.pdbx_description
1 polymer ?
#
loop_
_entity_poly.entity_id
_entity_poly.type
_entity_poly.pdbx_seq_one_letter_code
_entity_poly.pdbx_strand_id
1 'polypeptide(L)'
;DQERSATGHGLTLQTPLRAERADELFAPGVTAWACSGTPADCMKLALCELVKETPDLVMSGINHGPNLGTDVFCSGTVAAAMEGTLEGIRSLAVSSACFQWRQFQAAADLAMDVVEQAHTDLWPENMLLNLNIPPCESDAMGALRWTRLSVRRYEEQFSRREDPRGRAYYWLSGEVINDLESAGEGPRDWPSDVAQIHANAPSLTPIQPDLFWRGALSSLPTLRLNDQLVR
;
A
#
# COMPACT_ATOMS: atom_id res chain seq x y z
N ASP A 1 4.56 8.12 -15.44
CA ASP A 1 5.17 9.31 -16.06
C ASP A 1 5.59 10.37 -15.02
N GLN A 2 4.97 10.40 -13.88
CA GLN A 2 5.25 11.34 -12.78
C GLN A 2 5.13 10.64 -11.43
N GLU A 3 5.94 11.05 -10.46
CA GLU A 3 5.78 10.61 -9.07
C GLU A 3 4.48 11.15 -8.49
N ARG A 4 3.70 10.28 -7.85
CA ARG A 4 2.41 10.62 -7.25
C ARG A 4 2.33 10.06 -5.84
N SER A 5 2.52 10.92 -4.87
CA SER A 5 2.43 10.57 -3.45
C SER A 5 1.02 10.82 -2.91
N ALA A 6 0.62 10.03 -1.91
CA ALA A 6 -0.65 10.15 -1.18
C ALA A 6 -1.91 10.20 -2.06
N THR A 7 -1.91 9.50 -3.20
CA THR A 7 -3.08 9.44 -4.10
C THR A 7 -4.17 8.48 -3.61
N GLY A 8 -3.85 7.64 -2.63
CA GLY A 8 -4.75 6.59 -2.17
C GLY A 8 -5.20 5.68 -3.31
N HIS A 9 -6.38 5.13 -3.20
CA HIS A 9 -7.01 4.29 -4.23
C HIS A 9 -7.89 5.13 -5.20
N GLY A 10 -7.39 6.34 -5.56
CA GLY A 10 -8.13 7.23 -6.46
C GLY A 10 -8.03 6.79 -7.92
N LEU A 11 -9.15 6.89 -8.66
CA LEU A 11 -9.23 6.61 -10.09
C LEU A 11 -9.46 7.89 -10.89
N THR A 12 -8.86 7.96 -12.08
CA THR A 12 -8.99 9.07 -13.01
C THR A 12 -10.16 8.83 -13.95
N LEU A 13 -11.32 9.50 -13.69
CA LEU A 13 -12.54 9.35 -14.48
C LEU A 13 -12.85 10.54 -15.40
N GLN A 14 -12.21 11.68 -15.17
CA GLN A 14 -12.56 12.94 -15.87
C GLN A 14 -11.64 13.26 -17.05
N THR A 15 -10.53 12.59 -17.16
CA THR A 15 -9.55 12.79 -18.23
C THR A 15 -9.10 11.45 -18.79
N PRO A 16 -8.72 11.37 -20.07
CA PRO A 16 -8.21 10.13 -20.65
C PRO A 16 -6.84 9.76 -20.04
N LEU A 17 -6.62 8.47 -19.86
CA LEU A 17 -5.31 7.91 -19.54
C LEU A 17 -4.50 7.74 -20.83
N ARG A 18 -3.21 7.98 -20.74
CA ARG A 18 -2.25 7.73 -21.82
C ARG A 18 -1.25 6.68 -21.36
N ALA A 19 -0.90 5.78 -22.27
CA ALA A 19 0.13 4.79 -22.05
C ALA A 19 1.07 4.79 -23.27
N GLU A 20 2.35 4.92 -23.01
CA GLU A 20 3.41 4.92 -24.02
C GLU A 20 4.40 3.79 -23.74
N ARG A 21 4.89 3.14 -24.79
CA ARG A 21 5.92 2.09 -24.64
C ARG A 21 7.22 2.72 -24.14
N ALA A 22 7.88 2.00 -23.23
CA ALA A 22 9.12 2.42 -22.58
C ALA A 22 10.10 1.25 -22.40
N ASP A 23 10.03 0.25 -23.27
CA ASP A 23 10.84 -0.99 -23.20
C ASP A 23 12.34 -0.70 -23.24
N GLU A 24 12.75 0.36 -23.93
CA GLU A 24 14.15 0.77 -24.09
C GLU A 24 14.82 1.17 -22.78
N LEU A 25 14.03 1.42 -21.71
CA LEU A 25 14.55 1.76 -20.38
C LEU A 25 14.85 0.52 -19.52
N PHE A 26 14.54 -0.69 -20.03
CA PHE A 26 14.61 -1.93 -19.26
C PHE A 26 15.44 -3.00 -19.96
N ALA A 27 15.69 -4.09 -19.24
CA ALA A 27 16.43 -5.23 -19.78
C ALA A 27 15.64 -5.90 -20.94
N PRO A 28 16.32 -6.53 -21.89
CA PRO A 28 15.68 -7.27 -22.98
C PRO A 28 14.68 -8.30 -22.46
N GLY A 29 13.49 -8.35 -23.06
CA GLY A 29 12.39 -9.24 -22.67
C GLY A 29 11.41 -8.63 -21.67
N VAL A 30 11.69 -7.46 -21.11
CA VAL A 30 10.75 -6.71 -20.28
C VAL A 30 9.88 -5.83 -21.18
N THR A 31 8.56 -5.98 -21.04
CA THR A 31 7.58 -5.06 -21.64
C THR A 31 7.26 -3.96 -20.64
N ALA A 32 7.45 -2.70 -21.02
CA ALA A 32 7.28 -1.55 -20.14
C ALA A 32 6.38 -0.48 -20.75
N TRP A 33 5.64 0.20 -19.87
CA TRP A 33 4.71 1.26 -20.23
C TRP A 33 4.81 2.43 -19.24
N ALA A 34 4.84 3.65 -19.76
CA ALA A 34 4.69 4.88 -18.99
C ALA A 34 3.24 5.34 -19.07
N CYS A 35 2.56 5.39 -17.93
CA CYS A 35 1.14 5.75 -17.85
C CYS A 35 0.93 7.07 -17.11
N SER A 36 -0.06 7.87 -17.54
CA SER A 36 -0.34 9.20 -16.98
C SER A 36 -1.26 9.18 -15.74
N GLY A 37 -1.78 8.03 -15.34
CA GLY A 37 -2.75 7.89 -14.26
C GLY A 37 -2.14 7.80 -12.84
N THR A 38 -3.00 7.51 -11.87
CA THR A 38 -2.59 7.08 -10.54
C THR A 38 -1.99 5.66 -10.60
N PRO A 39 -1.32 5.18 -9.55
CA PRO A 39 -0.87 3.79 -9.52
C PRO A 39 -1.99 2.76 -9.71
N ALA A 40 -3.18 3.01 -9.14
CA ALA A 40 -4.36 2.18 -9.35
C ALA A 40 -4.83 2.21 -10.81
N ASP A 41 -4.86 3.39 -11.45
CA ASP A 41 -5.18 3.51 -12.88
C ASP A 41 -4.20 2.72 -13.75
N CYS A 42 -2.89 2.82 -13.44
CA CYS A 42 -1.85 2.09 -14.17
C CYS A 42 -2.07 0.58 -14.09
N MET A 43 -2.40 0.08 -12.91
CA MET A 43 -2.65 -1.35 -12.72
C MET A 43 -3.91 -1.80 -13.45
N LYS A 44 -5.03 -1.07 -13.30
CA LYS A 44 -6.28 -1.38 -14.03
C LYS A 44 -6.05 -1.38 -15.54
N LEU A 45 -5.39 -0.36 -16.06
CA LEU A 45 -5.09 -0.28 -17.49
C LEU A 45 -4.20 -1.43 -17.94
N ALA A 46 -3.19 -1.79 -17.13
CA ALA A 46 -2.31 -2.92 -17.44
C ALA A 46 -3.10 -4.22 -17.51
N LEU A 47 -3.90 -4.54 -16.50
CA LEU A 47 -4.65 -5.80 -16.41
C LEU A 47 -5.78 -5.90 -17.46
N CYS A 48 -6.43 -4.77 -17.79
CA CYS A 48 -7.56 -4.79 -18.72
C CYS A 48 -7.14 -4.72 -20.20
N GLU A 49 -6.05 -4.02 -20.54
CA GLU A 49 -5.76 -3.65 -21.93
C GLU A 49 -4.33 -3.95 -22.39
N LEU A 50 -3.33 -3.81 -21.51
CA LEU A 50 -1.94 -3.86 -21.94
C LEU A 50 -1.32 -5.25 -21.84
N VAL A 51 -1.72 -6.04 -20.87
CA VAL A 51 -1.26 -7.43 -20.65
C VAL A 51 -2.24 -8.39 -21.28
N LYS A 52 -1.77 -9.30 -22.13
CA LYS A 52 -2.64 -10.23 -22.88
C LYS A 52 -3.10 -11.42 -22.07
N GLU A 53 -2.31 -11.84 -21.12
CA GLU A 53 -2.54 -13.01 -20.27
C GLU A 53 -2.61 -12.56 -18.81
N THR A 54 -3.45 -13.22 -18.02
CA THR A 54 -3.51 -12.94 -16.58
C THR A 54 -2.16 -13.24 -15.95
N PRO A 55 -1.53 -12.27 -15.27
CA PRO A 55 -0.24 -12.51 -14.64
C PRO A 55 -0.39 -13.43 -13.40
N ASP A 56 0.65 -14.17 -13.09
CA ASP A 56 0.71 -15.03 -11.90
C ASP A 56 0.85 -14.22 -10.61
N LEU A 57 1.39 -13.01 -10.72
CA LEU A 57 1.66 -12.13 -9.60
C LEU A 57 1.58 -10.66 -10.04
N VAL A 58 1.05 -9.83 -9.17
CA VAL A 58 1.14 -8.36 -9.24
C VAL A 58 2.10 -7.87 -8.17
N MET A 59 3.12 -7.11 -8.58
CA MET A 59 4.02 -6.41 -7.65
C MET A 59 3.93 -4.90 -7.86
N SER A 60 3.78 -4.16 -6.78
CA SER A 60 3.77 -2.70 -6.79
C SER A 60 4.89 -2.15 -5.93
N GLY A 61 5.65 -1.23 -6.45
CA GLY A 61 6.79 -0.60 -5.78
C GLY A 61 8.07 -0.67 -6.63
N ILE A 62 9.26 -0.46 -6.07
CA ILE A 62 9.48 -0.27 -4.62
C ILE A 62 9.19 1.20 -4.26
N ASN A 63 8.29 1.43 -3.33
CA ASN A 63 7.96 2.78 -2.87
C ASN A 63 9.12 3.39 -2.07
N HIS A 64 9.37 4.68 -2.28
CA HIS A 64 10.30 5.46 -1.50
C HIS A 64 9.59 6.12 -0.33
N GLY A 65 9.58 5.46 0.80
CA GLY A 65 8.87 5.80 2.02
C GLY A 65 8.00 4.64 2.56
N PRO A 66 7.71 4.63 3.85
CA PRO A 66 6.91 3.57 4.47
C PRO A 66 5.44 3.62 4.05
N ASN A 67 4.80 2.45 4.01
CA ASN A 67 3.35 2.28 3.94
C ASN A 67 2.92 1.40 5.11
N LEU A 68 2.83 1.98 6.30
CA LEU A 68 2.62 1.31 7.58
C LEU A 68 1.29 1.72 8.22
N GLY A 69 0.69 0.81 8.94
CA GLY A 69 -0.53 1.07 9.69
C GLY A 69 -1.64 1.66 8.82
N THR A 70 -2.32 2.68 9.33
CA THR A 70 -3.42 3.36 8.62
C THR A 70 -2.98 4.14 7.37
N ASP A 71 -1.68 4.35 7.14
CA ASP A 71 -1.19 5.02 5.92
C ASP A 71 -1.46 4.20 4.66
N VAL A 72 -1.72 2.91 4.78
CA VAL A 72 -2.12 2.04 3.65
C VAL A 72 -3.33 2.59 2.89
N PHE A 73 -4.25 3.31 3.55
CA PHE A 73 -5.41 3.93 2.90
C PHE A 73 -5.05 5.08 1.97
N CYS A 74 -3.93 5.75 2.21
CA CYS A 74 -3.44 6.87 1.38
C CYS A 74 -2.38 6.43 0.37
N SER A 75 -1.94 5.16 0.41
CA SER A 75 -0.85 4.65 -0.41
C SER A 75 -1.28 4.29 -1.82
N GLY A 76 -0.68 4.93 -2.82
CA GLY A 76 -0.82 4.51 -4.22
C GLY A 76 -0.17 3.15 -4.50
N THR A 77 0.94 2.82 -3.81
CA THR A 77 1.63 1.53 -3.94
C THR A 77 0.75 0.38 -3.45
N VAL A 78 0.14 0.53 -2.27
CA VAL A 78 -0.80 -0.46 -1.75
C VAL A 78 -2.05 -0.55 -2.63
N ALA A 79 -2.56 0.58 -3.12
CA ALA A 79 -3.72 0.62 -3.99
C ALA A 79 -3.48 -0.11 -5.33
N ALA A 80 -2.33 0.07 -5.96
CA ALA A 80 -2.00 -0.65 -7.20
C ALA A 80 -1.94 -2.17 -6.99
N ALA A 81 -1.31 -2.63 -5.90
CA ALA A 81 -1.30 -4.06 -5.57
C ALA A 81 -2.71 -4.55 -5.22
N MET A 82 -3.53 -3.73 -4.55
CA MET A 82 -4.92 -4.08 -4.23
C MET A 82 -5.78 -4.29 -5.48
N GLU A 83 -5.54 -3.56 -6.57
CA GLU A 83 -6.23 -3.81 -7.85
C GLU A 83 -5.96 -5.23 -8.37
N GLY A 84 -4.72 -5.73 -8.26
CA GLY A 84 -4.42 -7.12 -8.58
C GLY A 84 -5.18 -8.11 -7.69
N THR A 85 -5.24 -7.84 -6.39
CA THR A 85 -5.98 -8.68 -5.43
C THR A 85 -7.48 -8.70 -5.74
N LEU A 86 -8.07 -7.58 -6.14
CA LEU A 86 -9.49 -7.49 -6.53
C LEU A 86 -9.81 -8.33 -7.79
N GLU A 87 -8.83 -8.52 -8.66
CA GLU A 87 -8.93 -9.39 -9.84
C GLU A 87 -8.57 -10.86 -9.53
N GLY A 88 -8.38 -11.22 -8.26
CA GLY A 88 -8.06 -12.58 -7.82
C GLY A 88 -6.58 -12.96 -8.03
N ILE A 89 -5.70 -12.00 -8.27
CA ILE A 89 -4.28 -12.24 -8.50
C ILE A 89 -3.51 -12.03 -7.20
N ARG A 90 -2.57 -12.91 -6.89
CA ARG A 90 -1.63 -12.72 -5.78
C ARG A 90 -0.91 -11.39 -5.93
N SER A 91 -0.85 -10.59 -4.86
CA SER A 91 -0.35 -9.23 -4.98
C SER A 91 0.57 -8.85 -3.82
N LEU A 92 1.67 -8.16 -4.16
CA LEU A 92 2.68 -7.70 -3.21
C LEU A 92 2.91 -6.20 -3.38
N ALA A 93 2.72 -5.44 -2.31
CA ALA A 93 3.17 -4.05 -2.21
C ALA A 93 4.51 -4.01 -1.47
N VAL A 94 5.51 -3.33 -2.04
CA VAL A 94 6.87 -3.26 -1.51
C VAL A 94 7.26 -1.80 -1.25
N SER A 95 7.77 -1.54 -0.05
CA SER A 95 8.14 -0.18 0.38
C SER A 95 9.46 -0.17 1.12
N SER A 96 10.37 0.73 0.74
CA SER A 96 11.54 1.08 1.55
C SER A 96 11.08 2.08 2.62
N ALA A 97 11.19 1.71 3.90
CA ALA A 97 10.58 2.45 5.00
C ALA A 97 11.36 3.72 5.40
N CYS A 98 11.93 4.43 4.42
CA CYS A 98 12.67 5.68 4.65
C CYS A 98 12.64 6.57 3.41
N PHE A 99 12.41 7.88 3.61
CA PHE A 99 12.45 8.88 2.53
C PHE A 99 13.86 9.36 2.19
N GLN A 100 14.87 9.02 2.98
CA GLN A 100 16.26 9.48 2.77
C GLN A 100 17.16 8.39 2.18
N TRP A 101 16.76 7.12 2.31
CA TRP A 101 17.51 5.96 1.84
C TRP A 101 17.06 5.57 0.43
N ARG A 102 17.99 5.59 -0.52
CA ARG A 102 17.71 5.31 -1.94
C ARG A 102 18.40 4.05 -2.47
N GLN A 103 18.88 3.19 -1.60
CA GLN A 103 19.41 1.89 -1.98
C GLN A 103 18.29 0.86 -1.91
N PHE A 104 17.78 0.47 -3.06
CA PHE A 104 16.63 -0.45 -3.15
C PHE A 104 17.01 -1.91 -3.30
N GLN A 105 18.32 -2.24 -3.42
CA GLN A 105 18.74 -3.60 -3.72
C GLN A 105 18.32 -4.59 -2.62
N ALA A 106 18.59 -4.28 -1.34
CA ALA A 106 18.18 -5.12 -0.23
C ALA A 106 16.66 -5.33 -0.18
N ALA A 107 15.89 -4.30 -0.55
CA ALA A 107 14.44 -4.40 -0.63
C ALA A 107 13.98 -5.26 -1.81
N ALA A 108 14.65 -5.17 -2.95
CA ALA A 108 14.37 -6.00 -4.12
C ALA A 108 14.69 -7.47 -3.85
N ASP A 109 15.86 -7.75 -3.26
CA ASP A 109 16.29 -9.12 -2.94
C ASP A 109 15.30 -9.78 -1.97
N LEU A 110 14.93 -9.09 -0.88
CA LEU A 110 13.95 -9.62 0.08
C LEU A 110 12.55 -9.81 -0.55
N ALA A 111 12.13 -8.89 -1.43
CA ALA A 111 10.86 -9.04 -2.13
C ALA A 111 10.86 -10.30 -3.03
N MET A 112 11.98 -10.60 -3.70
CA MET A 112 12.12 -11.82 -4.49
C MET A 112 12.12 -13.07 -3.61
N ASP A 113 12.80 -13.05 -2.46
CA ASP A 113 12.75 -14.16 -1.50
C ASP A 113 11.32 -14.45 -1.02
N VAL A 114 10.53 -13.39 -0.78
CA VAL A 114 9.11 -13.52 -0.43
C VAL A 114 8.31 -14.15 -1.57
N VAL A 115 8.55 -13.71 -2.81
CA VAL A 115 7.87 -14.25 -4.00
C VAL A 115 8.21 -15.72 -4.22
N GLU A 116 9.49 -16.10 -4.11
CA GLU A 116 9.93 -17.48 -4.29
C GLU A 116 9.29 -18.44 -3.26
N GLN A 117 9.14 -18.00 -2.02
CA GLN A 117 8.47 -18.77 -0.99
C GLN A 117 6.95 -18.79 -1.14
N ALA A 118 6.38 -17.81 -1.79
CA ALA A 118 4.93 -17.65 -1.97
C ALA A 118 4.33 -18.57 -3.05
N HIS A 119 5.14 -19.31 -3.81
CA HIS A 119 4.65 -20.37 -4.72
C HIS A 119 3.99 -21.54 -3.99
N THR A 120 4.03 -21.54 -2.66
CA THR A 120 3.36 -22.52 -1.83
C THR A 120 1.93 -22.04 -1.51
N ASP A 121 1.06 -22.97 -1.06
CA ASP A 121 -0.35 -22.73 -0.70
C ASP A 121 -0.58 -21.73 0.45
N LEU A 122 0.48 -21.04 0.90
CA LEU A 122 0.47 -20.10 2.01
C LEU A 122 -0.01 -18.69 1.64
N TRP A 123 -0.24 -18.40 0.36
CA TRP A 123 -0.70 -17.09 -0.11
C TRP A 123 -2.09 -17.19 -0.77
N PRO A 124 -3.18 -16.96 -0.04
CA PRO A 124 -4.53 -16.95 -0.59
C PRO A 124 -4.70 -15.89 -1.68
N GLU A 125 -5.50 -16.20 -2.71
CA GLU A 125 -5.75 -15.32 -3.86
C GLU A 125 -6.38 -13.96 -3.49
N ASN A 126 -7.16 -13.91 -2.42
CA ASN A 126 -7.83 -12.70 -1.95
C ASN A 126 -7.05 -11.92 -0.89
N MET A 127 -5.74 -12.07 -0.85
CA MET A 127 -4.87 -11.44 0.14
C MET A 127 -3.72 -10.70 -0.55
N LEU A 128 -3.61 -9.40 -0.24
CA LEU A 128 -2.46 -8.58 -0.54
C LEU A 128 -1.42 -8.72 0.58
N LEU A 129 -0.16 -8.90 0.22
CA LEU A 129 0.95 -8.77 1.16
C LEU A 129 1.57 -7.37 1.06
N ASN A 130 1.71 -6.71 2.20
CA ASN A 130 2.35 -5.41 2.31
C ASN A 130 3.71 -5.58 3.01
N LEU A 131 4.78 -5.49 2.24
CA LEU A 131 6.17 -5.64 2.69
C LEU A 131 6.80 -4.27 2.87
N ASN A 132 7.22 -3.96 4.10
CA ASN A 132 8.01 -2.79 4.39
C ASN A 132 9.40 -3.21 4.87
N ILE A 133 10.45 -2.57 4.35
CA ILE A 133 11.84 -2.89 4.59
C ILE A 133 12.53 -1.70 5.25
N PRO A 134 13.22 -1.88 6.39
CA PRO A 134 13.96 -0.81 7.06
C PRO A 134 15.15 -0.34 6.20
N PRO A 135 15.61 0.91 6.37
CA PRO A 135 16.71 1.48 5.61
C PRO A 135 18.08 0.99 6.12
N CYS A 136 18.40 -0.26 5.84
CA CYS A 136 19.68 -0.86 6.20
C CYS A 136 20.15 -1.86 5.15
N GLU A 137 21.43 -2.17 5.20
CA GLU A 137 22.00 -3.27 4.40
C GLU A 137 21.49 -4.63 4.88
N SER A 138 21.50 -5.62 4.00
CA SER A 138 20.92 -6.94 4.26
C SER A 138 21.52 -7.65 5.49
N ASP A 139 22.80 -7.46 5.75
CA ASP A 139 23.51 -8.05 6.90
C ASP A 139 23.16 -7.42 8.26
N ALA A 140 22.66 -6.17 8.24
CA ALA A 140 22.20 -5.45 9.41
C ALA A 140 20.69 -5.60 9.66
N MET A 141 19.98 -6.30 8.76
CA MET A 141 18.55 -6.45 8.79
C MET A 141 18.12 -7.55 9.76
N GLY A 142 17.16 -7.23 10.63
CA GLY A 142 16.54 -8.22 11.50
C GLY A 142 15.67 -9.22 10.74
N ALA A 143 15.14 -10.21 11.43
CA ALA A 143 14.30 -11.24 10.80
C ALA A 143 12.96 -10.68 10.32
N LEU A 144 12.56 -11.04 9.10
CA LEU A 144 11.22 -10.81 8.57
C LEU A 144 10.17 -11.49 9.46
N ARG A 145 9.08 -10.78 9.76
CA ARG A 145 7.96 -11.33 10.53
C ARG A 145 6.63 -10.98 9.92
N TRP A 146 5.66 -11.85 10.13
CA TRP A 146 4.26 -11.53 10.01
C TRP A 146 3.89 -10.44 11.00
N THR A 147 3.18 -9.44 10.54
CA THR A 147 2.80 -8.28 11.34
C THR A 147 1.32 -7.95 11.17
N ARG A 148 0.81 -7.17 12.10
CA ARG A 148 -0.51 -6.54 12.00
C ARG A 148 -0.35 -5.05 11.73
N LEU A 149 -1.34 -4.44 11.08
CA LEU A 149 -1.36 -2.99 10.89
C LEU A 149 -1.44 -2.26 12.23
N SER A 150 -0.61 -1.25 12.41
CA SER A 150 -0.70 -0.29 13.51
C SER A 150 -1.77 0.77 13.20
N VAL A 151 -2.14 1.55 14.20
CA VAL A 151 -2.95 2.76 14.03
C VAL A 151 -2.04 3.96 14.17
N ARG A 152 -1.71 4.60 13.05
CA ARG A 152 -0.89 5.81 13.04
C ARG A 152 -1.77 7.05 13.19
N ARG A 153 -1.34 7.97 14.04
CA ARG A 153 -1.97 9.28 14.22
C ARG A 153 -0.95 10.37 13.97
N TYR A 154 -1.36 11.36 13.22
CA TYR A 154 -0.57 12.52 12.89
C TYR A 154 -1.05 13.72 13.70
N GLU A 155 -0.12 14.60 14.06
CA GLU A 155 -0.49 15.95 14.48
C GLU A 155 -0.89 16.72 13.22
N GLU A 156 -2.20 16.71 12.94
CA GLU A 156 -2.72 17.41 11.77
C GLU A 156 -2.60 18.92 11.96
N GLN A 157 -1.58 19.51 11.36
CA GLN A 157 -1.36 20.94 11.33
C GLN A 157 -1.42 21.44 9.90
N PHE A 158 -2.10 22.58 9.72
CA PHE A 158 -2.06 23.31 8.46
C PHE A 158 -1.27 24.61 8.64
N SER A 159 -0.14 24.71 7.94
CA SER A 159 0.59 25.95 7.84
C SER A 159 -0.09 26.90 6.89
N ARG A 160 -0.74 27.94 7.42
CA ARG A 160 -1.35 29.00 6.60
C ARG A 160 -0.27 29.96 6.08
N ARG A 161 -0.31 30.25 4.77
CA ARG A 161 0.53 31.24 4.09
C ARG A 161 -0.34 32.10 3.17
N GLU A 162 0.23 33.14 2.59
CA GLU A 162 -0.43 33.99 1.60
C GLU A 162 0.38 34.06 0.31
N ASP A 163 -0.33 34.05 -0.83
CA ASP A 163 0.30 34.27 -2.13
C ASP A 163 0.64 35.78 -2.31
N PRO A 164 1.41 36.18 -3.33
CA PRO A 164 1.74 37.58 -3.60
C PRO A 164 0.52 38.51 -3.83
N ARG A 165 -0.67 37.96 -4.00
CA ARG A 165 -1.92 38.68 -4.15
C ARG A 165 -2.77 38.70 -2.88
N GLY A 166 -2.22 38.25 -1.74
CA GLY A 166 -2.89 38.22 -0.45
C GLY A 166 -3.92 37.09 -0.26
N ARG A 167 -3.97 36.10 -1.16
CA ARG A 167 -4.88 34.95 -1.02
C ARG A 167 -4.23 33.89 -0.14
N ALA A 168 -4.97 33.45 0.88
CA ALA A 168 -4.50 32.41 1.78
C ALA A 168 -4.42 31.05 1.08
N TYR A 169 -3.38 30.29 1.38
CA TYR A 169 -3.23 28.86 1.06
C TYR A 169 -2.64 28.12 2.26
N TYR A 170 -2.80 26.80 2.25
CA TYR A 170 -2.48 25.97 3.38
C TYR A 170 -1.62 24.79 2.94
N TRP A 171 -0.54 24.53 3.66
CA TRP A 171 0.22 23.29 3.56
C TRP A 171 -0.18 22.36 4.69
N LEU A 172 -0.53 21.10 4.35
CA LEU A 172 -0.62 20.06 5.35
C LEU A 172 0.79 19.77 5.86
N SER A 173 0.97 19.97 7.16
CA SER A 173 2.20 19.68 7.88
C SER A 173 1.82 18.91 9.15
N GLY A 174 2.65 18.01 9.58
CA GLY A 174 2.41 17.26 10.81
C GLY A 174 3.40 16.12 10.94
N GLU A 175 3.76 15.83 12.17
CA GLU A 175 4.59 14.67 12.50
C GLU A 175 3.70 13.55 13.06
N VAL A 176 4.18 12.33 12.98
CA VAL A 176 3.52 11.19 13.62
C VAL A 176 3.60 11.37 15.13
N ILE A 177 2.44 11.54 15.80
CA ILE A 177 2.39 11.74 17.25
C ILE A 177 2.44 10.40 17.98
N ASN A 178 1.69 9.42 17.47
CA ASN A 178 1.53 8.11 18.12
C ASN A 178 1.35 7.01 17.09
N ASP A 179 2.12 5.95 17.25
CA ASP A 179 1.86 4.66 16.66
C ASP A 179 1.15 3.80 17.70
N LEU A 180 -0.17 3.86 17.72
CA LEU A 180 -0.97 3.03 18.61
C LEU A 180 -0.95 1.59 18.11
N GLU A 181 -0.64 0.66 19.00
CA GLU A 181 -0.89 -0.73 18.70
C GLU A 181 -2.37 -0.93 18.41
N SER A 182 -2.68 -1.55 17.26
CA SER A 182 -4.08 -1.82 16.95
C SER A 182 -4.65 -2.77 18.00
N ALA A 183 -5.79 -2.41 18.59
CA ALA A 183 -6.57 -3.29 19.45
C ALA A 183 -7.34 -4.36 18.65
N GLY A 184 -7.02 -4.55 17.36
CA GLY A 184 -7.71 -5.46 16.46
C GLY A 184 -7.58 -6.93 16.82
N GLU A 185 -8.55 -7.72 16.39
CA GLU A 185 -8.55 -9.17 16.47
C GLU A 185 -7.51 -9.74 15.49
N GLY A 186 -6.32 -9.97 15.96
CA GLY A 186 -5.26 -10.65 15.23
C GLY A 186 -4.49 -11.56 16.19
N PRO A 187 -3.58 -12.40 15.70
CA PRO A 187 -2.69 -13.16 16.58
C PRO A 187 -1.97 -12.20 17.52
N ARG A 188 -2.21 -12.32 18.83
CA ARG A 188 -1.67 -11.38 19.84
C ARG A 188 -0.14 -11.40 19.92
N ASP A 189 0.48 -12.42 19.37
CA ASP A 189 1.92 -12.64 19.27
C ASP A 189 2.55 -11.97 18.05
N TRP A 190 1.74 -11.43 17.12
CA TRP A 190 2.26 -10.70 15.99
C TRP A 190 2.58 -9.24 16.38
N PRO A 191 3.81 -8.77 16.13
CA PRO A 191 4.16 -7.37 16.35
C PRO A 191 3.36 -6.46 15.41
N SER A 192 3.24 -5.18 15.73
CA SER A 192 2.79 -4.20 14.76
C SER A 192 3.86 -3.97 13.69
N ASP A 193 3.45 -3.59 12.50
CA ASP A 193 4.33 -3.28 11.37
C ASP A 193 5.32 -2.15 11.72
N VAL A 194 4.84 -1.11 12.40
CA VAL A 194 5.68 0.00 12.87
C VAL A 194 6.71 -0.47 13.90
N ALA A 195 6.31 -1.27 14.89
CA ALA A 195 7.24 -1.78 15.89
C ALA A 195 8.35 -2.62 15.24
N GLN A 196 8.01 -3.40 14.20
CA GLN A 196 8.97 -4.21 13.48
C GLN A 196 10.00 -3.34 12.74
N ILE A 197 9.56 -2.29 12.05
CA ILE A 197 10.45 -1.34 11.36
C ILE A 197 11.35 -0.59 12.36
N HIS A 198 10.81 -0.16 13.50
CA HIS A 198 11.62 0.48 14.56
C HIS A 198 12.67 -0.48 15.17
N ALA A 199 12.41 -1.77 15.15
CA ALA A 199 13.39 -2.80 15.53
C ALA A 199 14.42 -3.10 14.43
N ASN A 200 14.49 -2.30 13.37
CA ASN A 200 15.35 -2.49 12.20
C ASN A 200 15.14 -3.83 11.49
N ALA A 201 13.89 -4.30 11.46
CA ALA A 201 13.51 -5.58 10.86
C ALA A 201 12.32 -5.39 9.89
N PRO A 202 12.26 -6.19 8.80
CA PRO A 202 11.19 -6.08 7.81
C PRO A 202 9.85 -6.56 8.37
N SER A 203 8.77 -5.95 7.92
CA SER A 203 7.40 -6.31 8.25
C SER A 203 6.67 -6.85 7.03
N LEU A 204 5.91 -7.93 7.19
CA LEU A 204 5.04 -8.51 6.18
C LEU A 204 3.61 -8.58 6.72
N THR A 205 2.77 -7.69 6.24
CA THR A 205 1.40 -7.52 6.74
C THR A 205 0.40 -8.03 5.72
N PRO A 206 -0.43 -9.05 6.04
CA PRO A 206 -1.53 -9.46 5.18
C PRO A 206 -2.67 -8.45 5.26
N ILE A 207 -3.18 -8.03 4.10
CA ILE A 207 -4.28 -7.08 3.96
C ILE A 207 -5.37 -7.71 3.07
N GLN A 208 -6.62 -7.50 3.43
CA GLN A 208 -7.78 -7.96 2.65
C GLN A 208 -8.55 -6.76 2.08
N PRO A 209 -9.18 -6.90 0.91
CA PRO A 209 -10.06 -5.88 0.36
C PRO A 209 -11.38 -5.72 1.12
N ASP A 210 -11.76 -6.72 1.93
CA ASP A 210 -13.01 -6.74 2.68
C ASP A 210 -12.94 -5.81 3.89
N LEU A 211 -13.59 -4.66 3.78
CA LEU A 211 -13.74 -3.66 4.85
C LEU A 211 -15.01 -3.85 5.68
N PHE A 212 -15.74 -4.96 5.48
CA PHE A 212 -16.95 -5.24 6.24
C PHE A 212 -16.61 -5.46 7.73
N TRP A 213 -17.26 -4.68 8.59
CA TRP A 213 -17.10 -4.84 10.03
C TRP A 213 -17.71 -6.16 10.50
N ARG A 214 -16.84 -7.04 11.03
CA ARG A 214 -17.21 -8.40 11.49
C ARG A 214 -17.38 -8.52 13.00
N GLY A 215 -17.40 -7.40 13.74
CA GLY A 215 -17.69 -7.40 15.16
C GLY A 215 -19.08 -7.96 15.47
N ALA A 216 -19.48 -7.95 16.74
CA ALA A 216 -20.75 -8.54 17.17
C ALA A 216 -21.94 -7.85 16.47
N LEU A 217 -22.35 -8.39 15.31
CA LEU A 217 -23.48 -7.87 14.52
C LEU A 217 -24.77 -7.81 15.35
N SER A 218 -24.92 -8.73 16.32
CA SER A 218 -26.02 -8.73 17.28
C SER A 218 -26.05 -7.51 18.22
N SER A 219 -24.93 -6.78 18.35
CA SER A 219 -24.84 -5.55 19.15
C SER A 219 -25.20 -4.29 18.38
N LEU A 220 -25.45 -4.38 17.07
CA LEU A 220 -25.89 -3.23 16.29
C LEU A 220 -27.32 -2.85 16.70
N PRO A 221 -27.58 -1.55 16.90
CA PRO A 221 -28.92 -1.10 17.24
C PRO A 221 -29.87 -1.35 16.07
N THR A 222 -31.09 -1.77 16.39
CA THR A 222 -32.15 -1.82 15.39
C THR A 222 -32.55 -0.40 15.01
N LEU A 223 -32.43 -0.07 13.73
CA LEU A 223 -32.84 1.23 13.20
C LEU A 223 -34.31 1.20 12.78
N ARG A 224 -35.06 2.27 13.07
CA ARG A 224 -36.40 2.49 12.53
C ARG A 224 -36.35 3.59 11.49
N LEU A 225 -36.68 3.23 10.26
CA LEU A 225 -36.77 4.17 9.16
C LEU A 225 -38.18 4.05 8.56
N ASN A 226 -38.96 5.14 8.58
CA ASN A 226 -40.33 5.17 8.02
C ASN A 226 -41.19 4.00 8.46
N ASP A 227 -41.25 3.76 9.78
CA ASP A 227 -41.99 2.65 10.43
C ASP A 227 -41.52 1.22 10.05
N GLN A 228 -40.45 1.08 9.29
CA GLN A 228 -39.82 -0.20 9.00
C GLN A 228 -38.63 -0.45 9.92
N LEU A 229 -38.52 -1.70 10.39
CA LEU A 229 -37.37 -2.18 11.16
C LEU A 229 -36.27 -2.63 10.22
N VAL A 230 -35.09 -2.03 10.30
CA VAL A 230 -33.86 -2.51 9.67
C VAL A 230 -33.07 -3.30 10.73
N ARG A 231 -32.94 -4.59 10.46
CA ARG A 231 -32.21 -5.54 11.31
C ARG A 231 -30.86 -5.88 10.70
#